data_a0a7be13afb0f17fb752c6c1a08e95c1
#
_entry.id   a0a7be13afb0f17fb752c6c1a08e95c1
#
_cell.length_a   1.000
_cell.length_b   1.000
_cell.length_c   1.000
_cell.angle_alpha   90.00
_cell.angle_beta   90.00
_cell.angle_gamma   90.00
#
_symmetry.space_group_name_H-M   'P 1'
#
loop_
_entity.id
_entity.type
_entity.pdbx_description
1 polymer ?
#
loop_
_entity_poly.entity_id
_entity_poly.type
_entity_poly.pdbx_seq_one_letter_code
_entity_poly.pdbx_strand_id
1 'polypeptide(L)'
;MSRAILAGKVWVGVGYSKDMHETTGAAVRLSNATALPSKIKPAVEAAFTEAAIRNIPIRRLLISFGDVCDEGCEGYDLFTDWNSVEREKARERTVLDIAERYGKNAVLRGINYVEGATQRERNEMIGGHRAGYDDPRTTG
;
A
#
# COMPACT_ATOMS: atom_id res chain seq x y z
N MET A 1 12.28 13.61 -11.24
CA MET A 1 11.47 12.51 -11.81
C MET A 1 11.70 11.26 -10.97
N SER A 2 10.66 10.78 -10.32
CA SER A 2 10.73 9.49 -9.67
C SER A 2 10.71 8.38 -10.74
N ARG A 3 11.68 7.50 -10.71
CA ARG A 3 11.70 6.30 -11.57
C ARG A 3 10.57 5.38 -11.11
N ALA A 4 9.82 4.82 -12.05
CA ALA A 4 8.89 3.75 -11.75
C ALA A 4 9.69 2.49 -11.38
N ILE A 5 9.44 1.98 -10.19
CA ILE A 5 10.04 0.76 -9.69
C ILE A 5 8.98 -0.32 -9.73
N LEU A 6 9.33 -1.47 -10.29
CA LEU A 6 8.47 -2.63 -10.39
C LEU A 6 8.83 -3.64 -9.31
N ALA A 7 7.83 -4.29 -8.76
CA ALA A 7 8.02 -5.36 -7.78
C ALA A 7 7.73 -6.73 -8.38
N GLY A 8 8.59 -7.70 -8.10
CA GLY A 8 8.40 -9.11 -8.49
C GLY A 8 7.91 -9.99 -7.35
N LYS A 9 7.94 -9.49 -6.13
CA LYS A 9 7.56 -10.22 -4.92
C LYS A 9 6.90 -9.30 -3.91
N VAL A 10 5.90 -9.80 -3.22
CA VAL A 10 5.24 -9.12 -2.10
C VAL A 10 5.40 -9.96 -0.84
N TRP A 11 5.78 -9.34 0.25
CA TRP A 11 5.81 -9.96 1.57
C TRP A 11 4.87 -9.20 2.50
N VAL A 12 4.10 -9.95 3.29
CA VAL A 12 3.20 -9.39 4.30
C VAL A 12 3.57 -9.95 5.66
N GLY A 13 3.84 -9.07 6.62
CA GLY A 13 4.05 -9.40 8.02
C GLY A 13 2.85 -8.99 8.86
N VAL A 14 2.46 -9.86 9.78
CA VAL A 14 1.33 -9.65 10.69
C VAL A 14 1.83 -9.66 12.12
N GLY A 15 1.70 -8.55 12.81
CA GLY A 15 2.01 -8.42 14.23
C GLY A 15 0.74 -8.42 15.08
N TYR A 16 0.78 -9.16 16.17
CA TYR A 16 -0.34 -9.34 17.09
C TYR A 16 -0.13 -8.55 18.39
N SER A 17 -1.10 -8.55 19.26
CA SER A 17 -1.01 -7.92 20.56
C SER A 17 0.12 -8.56 21.40
N LYS A 18 0.83 -7.75 22.18
CA LYS A 18 2.14 -8.07 22.78
C LYS A 18 2.29 -9.43 23.46
N ASP A 19 1.22 -10.00 23.95
CA ASP A 19 1.25 -11.21 24.78
C ASP A 19 0.56 -12.41 24.14
N MET A 20 0.14 -12.30 22.87
CA MET A 20 -0.73 -13.32 22.28
C MET A 20 -0.05 -14.18 21.22
N HIS A 21 0.87 -13.66 20.45
CA HIS A 21 1.57 -14.44 19.41
C HIS A 21 2.79 -13.72 18.82
N GLU A 22 3.73 -14.50 18.31
CA GLU A 22 4.86 -13.98 17.55
C GLU A 22 4.39 -13.46 16.17
N THR A 23 5.17 -12.55 15.58
CA THR A 23 4.90 -12.03 14.24
C THR A 23 4.96 -13.16 13.21
N THR A 24 3.94 -13.24 12.39
CA THR A 24 3.89 -14.16 11.26
C THR A 24 4.12 -13.44 9.95
N GLY A 25 4.50 -14.15 8.92
CA GLY A 25 4.73 -13.55 7.61
C GLY A 25 4.61 -14.57 6.49
N ALA A 26 4.24 -14.08 5.32
CA ALA A 26 4.19 -14.86 4.10
C ALA A 26 4.58 -13.99 2.89
N ALA A 27 5.07 -14.63 1.86
CA ALA A 27 5.46 -13.97 0.63
C ALA A 27 4.78 -14.61 -0.58
N VAL A 28 4.39 -13.77 -1.52
CA VAL A 28 3.84 -14.20 -2.80
C VAL A 28 4.69 -13.63 -3.93
N ARG A 29 5.11 -14.47 -4.84
CA ARG A 29 5.82 -14.06 -6.03
C ARG A 29 4.81 -13.69 -7.11
N LEU A 30 5.03 -12.53 -7.73
CA LEU A 30 4.24 -12.09 -8.88
C LEU A 30 4.70 -12.82 -10.14
N SER A 31 3.77 -13.14 -11.03
CA SER A 31 4.10 -13.78 -12.31
C SER A 31 4.98 -12.88 -13.19
N ASN A 32 4.74 -11.58 -13.14
CA ASN A 32 5.56 -10.56 -13.80
C ASN A 32 5.80 -9.40 -12.85
N ALA A 33 6.97 -8.76 -12.94
CA ALA A 33 7.25 -7.54 -12.19
C ALA A 33 6.28 -6.43 -12.60
N THR A 34 5.69 -5.76 -11.62
CA THR A 34 4.66 -4.74 -11.86
C THR A 34 4.62 -3.69 -10.75
N ALA A 35 4.10 -2.52 -11.07
CA ALA A 35 3.72 -1.48 -10.12
C ALA A 35 2.20 -1.24 -10.09
N LEU A 36 1.42 -2.03 -10.84
CA LEU A 36 -0.02 -1.85 -10.96
C LEU A 36 -0.77 -2.36 -9.73
N PRO A 37 -1.61 -1.54 -9.10
CA PRO A 37 -2.41 -1.95 -7.94
C PRO A 37 -3.30 -3.16 -8.20
N SER A 38 -3.85 -3.28 -9.40
CA SER A 38 -4.70 -4.41 -9.79
C SER A 38 -3.99 -5.77 -9.78
N LYS A 39 -2.67 -5.76 -9.95
CA LYS A 39 -1.82 -6.96 -9.89
C LYS A 39 -1.24 -7.20 -8.50
N ILE A 40 -0.90 -6.14 -7.79
CA ILE A 40 -0.29 -6.19 -6.45
C ILE A 40 -1.32 -6.58 -5.39
N LYS A 41 -2.50 -6.00 -5.44
CA LYS A 41 -3.55 -6.21 -4.43
C LYS A 41 -3.93 -7.69 -4.21
N PRO A 42 -4.19 -8.50 -5.24
CA PRO A 42 -4.47 -9.93 -5.05
C PRO A 42 -3.30 -10.68 -4.40
N ALA A 43 -2.05 -10.32 -4.71
CA ALA A 43 -0.87 -10.91 -4.10
C ALA A 43 -0.75 -10.56 -2.61
N VAL A 44 -1.03 -9.31 -2.24
CA VAL A 44 -1.07 -8.87 -0.84
C VAL A 44 -2.17 -9.61 -0.08
N GLU A 45 -3.35 -9.74 -0.64
CA GLU A 45 -4.47 -10.47 -0.03
C GLU A 45 -4.15 -11.95 0.17
N ALA A 46 -3.52 -12.59 -0.80
CA ALA A 46 -3.08 -13.98 -0.70
C ALA A 46 -2.01 -14.16 0.38
N ALA A 47 -1.00 -13.30 0.42
CA ALA A 47 0.04 -13.33 1.44
C ALA A 47 -0.52 -13.08 2.84
N PHE A 48 -1.44 -12.14 2.99
CA PHE A 48 -2.14 -11.88 4.25
C PHE A 48 -2.95 -13.09 4.72
N THR A 49 -3.70 -13.72 3.84
CA THR A 49 -4.50 -14.90 4.16
C THR A 49 -3.63 -16.06 4.64
N GLU A 50 -2.45 -16.23 4.04
CA GLU A 50 -1.48 -17.26 4.45
C GLU A 50 -0.82 -16.92 5.80
N ALA A 51 -0.46 -15.66 6.02
CA ALA A 51 0.26 -15.23 7.21
C ALA A 51 -0.62 -15.08 8.44
N ALA A 52 -1.86 -14.62 8.28
CA ALA A 52 -2.73 -14.25 9.39
C ALA A 52 -3.27 -15.47 10.16
N ILE A 53 -3.19 -15.43 11.47
CA ILE A 53 -3.82 -16.40 12.36
C ILE A 53 -5.22 -15.92 12.68
N ARG A 54 -6.21 -16.79 12.47
CA ARG A 54 -7.61 -16.48 12.76
C ARG A 54 -7.85 -16.32 14.28
N ASN A 55 -8.77 -15.44 14.60
CA ASN A 55 -9.25 -15.20 15.98
C ASN A 55 -8.21 -14.58 16.93
N ILE A 56 -7.11 -14.07 16.41
CA ILE A 56 -6.14 -13.29 17.19
C ILE A 56 -6.18 -11.84 16.71
N PRO A 57 -6.36 -10.85 17.61
CA PRO A 57 -6.37 -9.45 17.23
C PRO A 57 -5.05 -9.02 16.58
N ILE A 58 -5.14 -8.44 15.42
CA ILE A 58 -4.00 -7.91 14.68
C ILE A 58 -3.73 -6.48 15.14
N ARG A 59 -2.48 -6.22 15.50
CA ARG A 59 -2.03 -4.89 15.90
C ARG A 59 -1.29 -4.15 14.80
N ARG A 60 -0.54 -4.87 13.97
CA ARG A 60 0.31 -4.27 12.95
C ARG A 60 0.34 -5.12 11.68
N LEU A 61 0.31 -4.42 10.57
CA LEU A 61 0.58 -4.99 9.25
C LEU A 61 1.81 -4.33 8.66
N LEU A 62 2.66 -5.12 8.04
CA LEU A 62 3.83 -4.66 7.31
C LEU A 62 3.79 -5.25 5.90
N ILE A 63 3.93 -4.41 4.89
CA ILE A 63 4.00 -4.83 3.50
C ILE A 63 5.37 -4.44 2.96
N SER A 64 6.08 -5.39 2.39
CA SER A 64 7.37 -5.19 1.74
C SER A 64 7.33 -5.67 0.30
N PHE A 65 8.10 -5.01 -0.55
CA PHE A 65 8.27 -5.41 -1.93
C PHE A 65 9.69 -5.92 -2.15
N GLY A 66 9.82 -7.04 -2.83
CA GLY A 66 11.09 -7.64 -3.19
C GLY A 66 11.23 -7.86 -4.68
N ASP A 67 12.40 -8.32 -5.09
CA ASP A 67 12.75 -8.54 -6.50
C ASP A 67 12.39 -7.30 -7.35
N VAL A 68 12.78 -6.13 -6.85
CA VAL A 68 12.49 -4.85 -7.49
C VAL A 68 13.39 -4.63 -8.71
N CYS A 69 12.82 -4.06 -9.75
CA CYS A 69 13.57 -3.69 -10.96
C CYS A 69 13.02 -2.39 -11.53
N ASP A 70 13.83 -1.78 -12.40
CA ASP A 70 13.42 -0.56 -13.11
C ASP A 70 12.33 -0.86 -14.16
N GLU A 71 11.61 0.18 -14.52
CA GLU A 71 10.68 0.17 -15.65
C GLU A 71 11.42 -0.34 -16.92
N GLY A 72 10.85 -1.34 -17.57
CA GLY A 72 11.48 -2.05 -18.68
C GLY A 72 11.71 -3.53 -18.41
N CYS A 73 11.73 -3.95 -17.14
CA CYS A 73 11.68 -5.36 -16.76
C CYS A 73 10.25 -5.95 -16.81
N GLU A 74 9.29 -5.16 -17.28
CA GLU A 74 7.90 -5.60 -17.38
C GLU A 74 7.79 -6.78 -18.35
N GLY A 75 7.40 -7.93 -17.81
CA GLY A 75 6.99 -9.06 -18.63
C GLY A 75 5.48 -9.03 -18.83
N TYR A 76 5.05 -9.18 -20.06
CA TYR A 76 3.64 -9.33 -20.38
C TYR A 76 3.45 -10.63 -21.15
N ASP A 77 2.36 -11.32 -20.84
CA ASP A 77 2.00 -12.52 -21.60
C ASP A 77 1.12 -12.18 -22.83
N LEU A 78 0.85 -13.18 -23.65
CA LEU A 78 0.04 -13.05 -24.86
C LEU A 78 -1.43 -12.68 -24.57
N PHE A 79 -1.87 -12.85 -23.34
CA PHE A 79 -3.26 -12.60 -22.91
C PHE A 79 -3.42 -11.25 -22.20
N THR A 80 -2.37 -10.44 -22.14
CA THR A 80 -2.43 -9.15 -21.49
C THR A 80 -3.30 -8.18 -22.27
N ASP A 81 -4.30 -7.60 -21.61
CA ASP A 81 -5.09 -6.50 -22.16
C ASP A 81 -4.32 -5.19 -22.03
N TRP A 82 -3.61 -4.82 -23.06
CA TRP A 82 -2.80 -3.60 -23.12
C TRP A 82 -3.59 -2.33 -22.88
N ASN A 83 -4.81 -2.24 -23.38
CA ASN A 83 -5.66 -1.07 -23.20
C ASN A 83 -6.03 -0.86 -21.73
N SER A 84 -6.30 -1.95 -21.02
CA SER A 84 -6.60 -1.92 -19.59
C SER A 84 -5.37 -1.50 -18.78
N VAL A 85 -4.19 -2.06 -19.10
CA VAL A 85 -2.92 -1.72 -18.46
C VAL A 85 -2.58 -0.24 -18.65
N GLU A 86 -2.67 0.27 -19.88
CA GLU A 86 -2.38 1.67 -20.20
C GLU A 86 -3.35 2.63 -19.50
N ARG A 87 -4.63 2.29 -19.44
CA ARG A 87 -5.63 3.08 -18.71
C ARG A 87 -5.34 3.12 -17.22
N GLU A 88 -4.96 2.01 -16.62
CA GLU A 88 -4.61 1.95 -15.21
C GLU A 88 -3.35 2.78 -14.91
N LYS A 89 -2.30 2.65 -15.73
CA LYS A 89 -1.08 3.46 -15.62
C LYS A 89 -1.37 4.95 -15.74
N ALA A 90 -2.20 5.36 -16.69
CA ALA A 90 -2.58 6.76 -16.88
C ALA A 90 -3.36 7.30 -15.69
N ARG A 91 -4.29 6.51 -15.15
CA ARG A 91 -5.07 6.87 -13.96
C ARG A 91 -4.17 7.03 -12.74
N GLU A 92 -3.28 6.10 -12.46
CA GLU A 92 -2.35 6.17 -11.33
C GLU A 92 -1.42 7.38 -11.45
N ARG A 93 -0.91 7.66 -12.64
CA ARG A 93 -0.09 8.84 -12.91
C ARG A 93 -0.85 10.15 -12.62
N THR A 94 -2.10 10.22 -13.06
CA THR A 94 -2.97 11.39 -12.82
C THR A 94 -3.25 11.59 -11.33
N VAL A 95 -3.53 10.51 -10.59
CA VAL A 95 -3.76 10.56 -9.14
C VAL A 95 -2.51 11.05 -8.41
N LEU A 96 -1.33 10.56 -8.79
CA LEU A 96 -0.05 11.01 -8.21
C LEU A 96 0.21 12.50 -8.50
N ASP A 97 -0.04 12.97 -9.71
CA ASP A 97 0.10 14.37 -10.08
C ASP A 97 -0.82 15.28 -9.27
N ILE A 98 -2.07 14.87 -9.08
CA ILE A 98 -3.03 15.61 -8.27
C ILE A 98 -2.60 15.63 -6.80
N ALA A 99 -2.17 14.50 -6.26
CA ALA A 99 -1.69 14.41 -4.89
C ALA A 99 -0.44 15.29 -4.65
N GLU A 100 0.45 15.35 -5.62
CA GLU A 100 1.66 16.20 -5.55
C GLU A 100 1.32 17.70 -5.58
N ARG A 101 0.35 18.11 -6.40
CA ARG A 101 -0.04 19.52 -6.56
C ARG A 101 -0.99 20.02 -5.47
N TYR A 102 -1.92 19.22 -5.03
CA TYR A 102 -3.04 19.62 -4.18
C TYR A 102 -3.08 18.93 -2.81
N GLY A 103 -2.12 18.03 -2.53
CA GLY A 103 -2.04 17.29 -1.28
C GLY A 103 -2.57 15.85 -1.37
N LYS A 104 -2.16 15.04 -0.42
CA LYS A 104 -2.44 13.60 -0.39
C LYS A 104 -3.91 13.24 -0.23
N ASN A 105 -4.72 14.16 0.32
CA ASN A 105 -6.16 13.96 0.53
C ASN A 105 -7.02 14.50 -0.61
N ALA A 106 -6.43 15.06 -1.68
CA ALA A 106 -7.17 15.62 -2.80
C ALA A 106 -7.95 14.56 -3.59
N VAL A 107 -7.36 13.36 -3.76
CA VAL A 107 -8.02 12.21 -4.37
C VAL A 107 -7.80 11.00 -3.47
N LEU A 108 -8.88 10.39 -3.02
CA LEU A 108 -8.88 9.20 -2.17
C LEU A 108 -9.83 8.14 -2.72
N ARG A 109 -9.54 6.87 -2.42
CA ARG A 109 -10.46 5.77 -2.70
C ARG A 109 -11.65 5.84 -1.74
N GLY A 110 -12.83 5.41 -2.19
CA GLY A 110 -14.04 5.42 -1.38
C GLY A 110 -13.92 4.70 -0.03
N ILE A 111 -13.11 3.62 0.01
CA ILE A 111 -12.84 2.88 1.24
C ILE A 111 -12.14 3.73 2.33
N ASN A 112 -11.48 4.81 1.95
CA ASN A 112 -10.83 5.72 2.90
C ASN A 112 -11.81 6.63 3.65
N TYR A 113 -13.09 6.61 3.27
CA TYR A 113 -14.17 7.36 3.91
C TYR A 113 -15.08 6.51 4.80
N VAL A 114 -14.87 5.19 4.85
CA VAL A 114 -15.64 4.32 5.73
C VAL A 114 -15.19 4.47 7.18
N GLU A 115 -16.08 4.14 8.11
CA GLU A 115 -15.78 4.15 9.54
C GLU A 115 -14.58 3.24 9.86
N GLY A 116 -13.65 3.73 10.68
CA GLY A 116 -12.41 3.05 11.01
C GLY A 116 -11.25 3.25 10.02
N ALA A 117 -11.49 3.90 8.87
CA ALA A 117 -10.42 4.23 7.94
C ALA A 117 -9.54 5.37 8.48
N THR A 118 -8.22 5.19 8.46
CA THR A 118 -7.26 6.12 9.07
C THR A 118 -6.37 6.83 8.05
N GLN A 119 -6.51 6.54 6.75
CA GLN A 119 -5.61 7.07 5.72
C GLN A 119 -5.63 8.60 5.64
N ARG A 120 -6.80 9.22 5.77
CA ARG A 120 -6.94 10.68 5.72
C ARG A 120 -6.17 11.36 6.85
N GLU A 121 -6.30 10.83 8.05
CA GLU A 121 -5.59 11.35 9.23
C GLU A 121 -4.09 11.13 9.13
N ARG A 122 -3.68 9.95 8.66
CA ARG A 122 -2.26 9.62 8.47
C ARG A 122 -1.58 10.51 7.45
N ASN A 123 -2.29 10.95 6.42
CA ASN A 123 -1.78 11.89 5.41
C ASN A 123 -1.51 13.29 5.98
N GLU A 124 -2.11 13.63 7.12
CA GLU A 124 -1.90 14.89 7.84
C GLU A 124 -0.77 14.81 8.87
N MET A 125 -0.19 13.63 9.09
CA MET A 125 0.89 13.42 10.05
C MET A 125 2.26 13.60 9.41
N ILE A 126 3.21 14.14 10.19
CA ILE A 126 4.63 14.17 9.88
C ILE A 126 5.36 13.32 10.92
N GLY A 127 6.08 12.29 10.48
CA GLY A 127 6.84 11.42 11.38
C GLY A 127 6.01 10.73 12.47
N GLY A 128 4.73 10.46 12.21
CA GLY A 128 3.80 9.85 13.16
C GLY A 128 3.05 10.84 14.06
N HIS A 129 3.31 12.15 13.92
CA HIS A 129 2.65 13.20 14.68
C HIS A 129 1.88 14.16 13.77
N ARG A 130 0.81 14.76 14.27
CA ARG A 130 0.09 15.82 13.54
C ARG A 130 0.96 17.08 13.47
N ALA A 131 1.19 17.60 12.28
CA ALA A 131 1.84 18.87 12.10
C ALA A 131 0.90 20.01 12.59
N GLY A 132 1.38 20.84 13.50
CA GLY A 132 0.71 22.09 13.88
C GLY A 132 -0.47 21.97 14.83
N TYR A 133 -0.62 20.87 15.57
CA TYR A 133 -1.58 20.84 16.68
C TYR A 133 -0.92 21.35 17.96
N ASP A 134 -1.12 22.62 18.22
CA ASP A 134 -0.92 23.17 19.57
C ASP A 134 -2.10 22.73 20.43
N ASP A 135 -1.87 21.82 21.36
CA ASP A 135 -2.85 21.45 22.37
C ASP A 135 -3.09 22.67 23.27
N PRO A 136 -4.29 23.28 23.24
CA PRO A 136 -4.59 24.45 24.06
C PRO A 136 -4.55 24.18 25.56
N ARG A 137 -4.28 22.94 25.99
CA ARG A 137 -4.18 22.53 27.39
C ARG A 137 -2.76 22.60 27.96
N THR A 138 -1.76 23.01 27.15
CA THR A 138 -0.36 23.12 27.59
C THR A 138 0.06 24.56 27.94
N THR A 139 -0.85 25.53 27.88
CA THR A 139 -0.62 26.87 28.42
C THR A 139 -1.32 27.04 29.75
N GLY A 140 -0.65 26.54 30.75
CA GLY A 140 -1.00 26.76 32.14
C GLY A 140 0.24 26.97 32.97
#